data_c12caa5c9376cf46146198815c4e0e90
#
_entry.id   c12caa5c9376cf46146198815c4e0e90
#
_cell.length_a   1.000
_cell.length_b   1.000
_cell.length_c   1.000
_cell.angle_alpha   90.00
_cell.angle_beta   90.00
_cell.angle_gamma   90.00
#
_symmetry.space_group_name_H-M   'P 1'
#
loop_
_entity.id
_entity.type
_entity.pdbx_description
1 polymer ?
#
loop_
_entity_poly.entity_id
_entity_poly.type
_entity_poly.pdbx_seq_one_letter_code
_entity_poly.pdbx_strand_id
1 'polypeptide(L)'
;MKRRNFLKFAAVSGATALPGLLNAASQNADKISRNKAAMKRFEKAINSADAAALKELVDPKAPFLTPASPEPLYGGEGYFAVVKMMRDSFPDVKWAMQDMVADERCVAVYWLCTGTHEHDFVGIAATGRKFSARVMNFYYFNDAGKIANDVAAEGMIAILRAIGACDK
;
A
#
# COMPACT_ATOMS: atom_id res chain seq x y z
N MET A 1 -44.40 -55.51 19.33
CA MET A 1 -43.86 -54.16 19.29
C MET A 1 -42.37 -54.23 19.62
N LYS A 2 -41.49 -54.06 18.63
CA LYS A 2 -40.03 -54.12 18.79
C LYS A 2 -39.49 -52.72 18.96
N ARG A 3 -38.85 -52.44 20.10
CA ARG A 3 -38.16 -51.17 20.38
C ARG A 3 -36.85 -51.13 19.58
N ARG A 4 -36.69 -50.13 18.71
CA ARG A 4 -35.48 -49.85 17.96
C ARG A 4 -34.51 -49.09 18.88
N ASN A 5 -33.38 -49.74 19.20
CA ASN A 5 -32.26 -49.08 19.89
C ASN A 5 -31.55 -48.13 18.94
N PHE A 6 -31.60 -46.82 19.22
CA PHE A 6 -30.79 -45.81 18.56
C PHE A 6 -29.41 -45.84 19.17
N LEU A 7 -28.45 -46.33 18.41
CA LEU A 7 -27.01 -46.20 18.74
C LEU A 7 -26.65 -44.72 18.60
N LYS A 8 -26.31 -44.09 19.74
CA LYS A 8 -25.68 -42.76 19.74
C LYS A 8 -24.22 -42.92 19.36
N PHE A 9 -23.88 -42.56 18.13
CA PHE A 9 -22.49 -42.33 17.72
C PHE A 9 -22.04 -41.00 18.34
N ALA A 10 -21.25 -41.05 19.39
CA ALA A 10 -20.47 -39.92 19.86
C ALA A 10 -19.29 -39.73 18.89
N ALA A 11 -19.39 -38.77 17.97
CA ALA A 11 -18.30 -38.33 17.16
C ALA A 11 -17.34 -37.52 18.09
N VAL A 12 -16.30 -38.17 18.56
CA VAL A 12 -15.15 -37.49 19.17
C VAL A 12 -14.37 -36.87 18.03
N SER A 13 -14.69 -35.61 17.67
CA SER A 13 -13.89 -34.82 16.79
C SER A 13 -12.67 -34.28 17.56
N GLY A 14 -11.70 -35.14 17.77
CA GLY A 14 -10.37 -34.74 18.25
C GLY A 14 -9.63 -34.09 17.10
N ALA A 15 -9.85 -32.80 16.84
CA ALA A 15 -8.99 -32.00 16.01
C ALA A 15 -7.68 -31.73 16.79
N THR A 16 -6.77 -32.69 16.79
CA THR A 16 -5.38 -32.45 17.19
C THR A 16 -4.73 -31.63 16.08
N ALA A 17 -4.86 -30.31 16.13
CA ALA A 17 -4.08 -29.44 15.28
C ALA A 17 -2.61 -29.72 15.54
N LEU A 18 -1.87 -30.12 14.49
CA LEU A 18 -0.43 -30.37 14.59
C LEU A 18 0.25 -29.09 15.13
N PRO A 19 1.13 -29.17 16.13
CA PRO A 19 1.76 -27.97 16.72
C PRO A 19 2.46 -27.07 15.71
N GLY A 20 2.98 -27.63 14.61
CA GLY A 20 3.60 -26.90 13.51
C GLY A 20 2.62 -26.02 12.72
N LEU A 21 1.37 -26.43 12.53
CA LEU A 21 0.35 -25.65 11.83
C LEU A 21 -0.11 -24.45 12.67
N LEU A 22 -0.24 -24.61 13.99
CA LEU A 22 -0.58 -23.52 14.88
C LEU A 22 0.55 -22.47 14.94
N ASN A 23 1.79 -22.90 14.95
CA ASN A 23 2.94 -21.99 14.93
C ASN A 23 3.04 -21.21 13.62
N ALA A 24 2.85 -21.86 12.46
CA ALA A 24 2.83 -21.20 11.16
C ALA A 24 1.70 -20.18 11.04
N ALA A 25 0.49 -20.51 11.52
CA ALA A 25 -0.64 -19.59 11.53
C ALA A 25 -0.39 -18.35 12.40
N SER A 26 0.23 -18.53 13.58
CA SER A 26 0.62 -17.42 14.45
C SER A 26 1.66 -16.52 13.79
N GLN A 27 2.71 -17.08 13.21
CA GLN A 27 3.76 -16.31 12.51
C GLN A 27 3.20 -15.50 11.33
N ASN A 28 2.25 -16.06 10.58
CA ASN A 28 1.59 -15.33 9.49
C ASN A 28 0.72 -14.18 10.04
N ALA A 29 -0.01 -14.38 11.12
CA ALA A 29 -0.79 -13.32 11.77
C ALA A 29 0.11 -12.17 12.25
N ASP A 30 1.28 -12.48 12.81
CA ASP A 30 2.26 -11.49 13.26
C ASP A 30 2.84 -10.70 12.08
N LYS A 31 3.17 -11.36 10.95
CA LYS A 31 3.62 -10.71 9.72
C LYS A 31 2.54 -9.77 9.16
N ILE A 32 1.30 -10.20 9.09
CA ILE A 32 0.16 -9.39 8.64
C ILE A 32 0.00 -8.14 9.51
N SER A 33 0.01 -8.30 10.83
CA SER A 33 -0.11 -7.20 11.78
C SER A 33 1.03 -6.18 11.63
N ARG A 34 2.28 -6.67 11.52
CA ARG A 34 3.47 -5.85 11.29
C ARG A 34 3.36 -5.06 9.99
N ASN A 35 3.00 -5.72 8.88
CA ASN A 35 2.91 -5.10 7.57
C ASN A 35 1.81 -4.03 7.54
N LYS A 36 0.65 -4.27 8.16
CA LYS A 36 -0.40 -3.25 8.32
C LYS A 36 0.07 -2.06 9.17
N ALA A 37 0.81 -2.30 10.25
CA ALA A 37 1.38 -1.23 11.06
C ALA A 37 2.43 -0.40 10.28
N ALA A 38 3.26 -1.05 9.47
CA ALA A 38 4.20 -0.37 8.58
C ALA A 38 3.48 0.53 7.57
N MET A 39 2.34 0.10 6.98
CA MET A 39 1.56 0.94 6.08
C MET A 39 0.95 2.17 6.76
N LYS A 40 0.52 2.08 8.01
CA LYS A 40 0.06 3.26 8.78
C LYS A 40 1.20 4.25 9.06
N ARG A 41 2.43 3.76 9.31
CA ARG A 41 3.61 4.61 9.44
C ARG A 41 3.99 5.24 8.10
N PHE A 42 3.87 4.48 7.02
CA PHE A 42 4.12 4.93 5.67
C PHE A 42 3.16 6.06 5.26
N GLU A 43 1.85 5.95 5.54
CA GLU A 43 0.88 7.04 5.33
C GLU A 43 1.32 8.32 6.02
N LYS A 44 1.75 8.24 7.28
CA LYS A 44 2.26 9.41 8.01
C LYS A 44 3.51 9.98 7.34
N ALA A 45 4.46 9.12 6.96
CA ALA A 45 5.73 9.53 6.37
C ALA A 45 5.54 10.27 5.04
N ILE A 46 4.68 9.78 4.14
CA ILE A 46 4.40 10.47 2.86
C ILE A 46 3.66 11.78 3.06
N ASN A 47 2.75 11.86 4.04
CA ASN A 47 2.00 13.07 4.34
C ASN A 47 2.83 14.14 5.07
N SER A 48 3.86 13.77 5.81
CA SER A 48 4.79 14.70 6.48
C SER A 48 6.09 14.94 5.71
N ALA A 49 6.27 14.28 4.56
CA ALA A 49 7.53 14.28 3.80
C ALA A 49 8.74 13.85 4.67
N ASP A 50 8.56 12.81 5.49
CA ASP A 50 9.59 12.29 6.38
C ASP A 50 10.52 11.32 5.65
N ALA A 51 11.63 11.85 5.14
CA ALA A 51 12.64 11.08 4.41
C ALA A 51 13.29 9.98 5.27
N ALA A 52 13.46 10.23 6.58
CA ALA A 52 14.09 9.27 7.49
C ALA A 52 13.16 8.07 7.72
N ALA A 53 11.87 8.32 7.95
CA ALA A 53 10.88 7.26 8.08
C ALA A 53 10.73 6.44 6.78
N LEU A 54 10.75 7.08 5.61
CA LEU A 54 10.71 6.36 4.33
C LEU A 54 11.94 5.48 4.12
N LYS A 55 13.13 5.94 4.47
CA LYS A 55 14.38 5.16 4.41
C LYS A 55 14.36 3.95 5.36
N GLU A 56 13.69 4.07 6.49
CA GLU A 56 13.49 2.95 7.42
C GLU A 56 12.48 1.91 6.89
N LEU A 57 11.34 2.38 6.35
CA LEU A 57 10.22 1.54 5.95
C LEU A 57 10.42 0.82 4.61
N VAL A 58 11.23 1.38 3.71
CA VAL A 58 11.42 0.89 2.34
C VAL A 58 12.75 0.16 2.22
N ASP A 59 12.75 -0.98 1.53
CA ASP A 59 14.00 -1.70 1.20
C ASP A 59 14.86 -0.86 0.27
N PRO A 60 16.18 -0.71 0.51
CA PRO A 60 17.05 0.10 -0.35
C PRO A 60 17.06 -0.31 -1.83
N LYS A 61 16.71 -1.57 -2.14
CA LYS A 61 16.64 -2.12 -3.50
C LYS A 61 15.24 -2.09 -4.12
N ALA A 62 14.23 -1.63 -3.38
CA ALA A 62 12.87 -1.55 -3.89
C ALA A 62 12.79 -0.58 -5.08
N PRO A 63 12.35 -1.04 -6.29
CA PRO A 63 12.22 -0.19 -7.45
C PRO A 63 10.88 0.54 -7.43
N PHE A 64 10.85 1.80 -7.88
CA PHE A 64 9.65 2.59 -8.09
C PHE A 64 9.66 3.18 -9.49
N LEU A 65 8.61 2.87 -10.27
CA LEU A 65 8.41 3.45 -11.58
C LEU A 65 7.56 4.71 -11.44
N THR A 66 7.96 5.77 -12.13
CA THR A 66 7.22 7.05 -12.17
C THR A 66 7.27 7.62 -13.57
N PRO A 67 6.19 8.25 -14.08
CA PRO A 67 6.22 8.95 -15.37
C PRO A 67 7.23 10.11 -15.45
N ALA A 68 7.72 10.58 -14.30
CA ALA A 68 8.69 11.66 -14.22
C ALA A 68 10.14 11.23 -14.44
N SER A 69 10.41 9.91 -14.49
CA SER A 69 11.76 9.37 -14.72
C SER A 69 11.70 8.16 -15.65
N PRO A 70 12.53 8.09 -16.70
CA PRO A 70 12.63 6.92 -17.57
C PRO A 70 13.26 5.72 -16.85
N GLU A 71 14.06 5.98 -15.81
CA GLU A 71 14.72 4.96 -15.01
C GLU A 71 14.02 4.78 -13.67
N PRO A 72 14.00 3.55 -13.13
CA PRO A 72 13.44 3.31 -11.81
C PRO A 72 14.18 4.12 -10.73
N LEU A 73 13.42 4.67 -9.80
CA LEU A 73 13.95 5.20 -8.53
C LEU A 73 14.02 4.06 -7.51
N TYR A 74 14.96 4.14 -6.55
CA TYR A 74 15.19 3.03 -5.62
C TYR A 74 15.12 3.47 -4.17
N GLY A 75 14.58 2.57 -3.33
CA GLY A 75 14.58 2.69 -1.88
C GLY A 75 13.76 3.85 -1.34
N GLY A 76 13.95 4.14 -0.04
CA GLY A 76 13.25 5.24 0.61
C GLY A 76 13.60 6.62 0.06
N GLU A 77 14.81 6.80 -0.43
CA GLU A 77 15.24 8.05 -1.08
C GLU A 77 14.52 8.25 -2.42
N GLY A 78 14.38 7.18 -3.23
CA GLY A 78 13.62 7.23 -4.46
C GLY A 78 12.13 7.50 -4.21
N TYR A 79 11.55 6.88 -3.18
CA TYR A 79 10.17 7.15 -2.81
C TYR A 79 9.97 8.59 -2.32
N PHE A 80 10.93 9.10 -1.53
CA PHE A 80 10.92 10.50 -1.09
C PHE A 80 10.99 11.49 -2.26
N ALA A 81 11.76 11.19 -3.31
CA ALA A 81 11.81 12.01 -4.51
C ALA A 81 10.44 12.12 -5.20
N VAL A 82 9.65 11.03 -5.24
CA VAL A 82 8.27 11.05 -5.73
C VAL A 82 7.37 11.92 -4.84
N VAL A 83 7.46 11.77 -3.52
CA VAL A 83 6.70 12.59 -2.57
C VAL A 83 7.04 14.07 -2.74
N LYS A 84 8.33 14.39 -2.90
CA LYS A 84 8.79 15.77 -3.12
C LYS A 84 8.24 16.34 -4.43
N MET A 85 8.37 15.61 -5.53
CA MET A 85 7.84 16.02 -6.84
C MET A 85 6.33 16.32 -6.76
N MET A 86 5.57 15.47 -6.09
CA MET A 86 4.14 15.68 -5.89
C MET A 86 3.86 16.96 -5.08
N ARG A 87 4.62 17.21 -4.02
CA ARG A 87 4.45 18.42 -3.19
C ARG A 87 4.90 19.71 -3.88
N ASP A 88 5.93 19.62 -4.71
CA ASP A 88 6.39 20.76 -5.49
C ASP A 88 5.31 21.23 -6.48
N SER A 89 4.53 20.32 -7.06
CA SER A 89 3.46 20.64 -8.02
C SER A 89 2.08 20.84 -7.38
N PHE A 90 1.83 20.16 -6.26
CA PHE A 90 0.59 20.17 -5.50
C PHE A 90 0.89 20.42 -4.02
N PRO A 91 1.09 21.66 -3.58
CA PRO A 91 1.55 21.97 -2.21
C PRO A 91 0.65 21.43 -1.10
N ASP A 92 -0.64 21.33 -1.38
CA ASP A 92 -1.68 20.81 -0.49
C ASP A 92 -1.95 19.30 -0.65
N VAL A 93 -1.09 18.57 -1.38
CA VAL A 93 -1.29 17.15 -1.66
C VAL A 93 -1.43 16.33 -0.38
N LYS A 94 -2.43 15.46 -0.37
CA LYS A 94 -2.72 14.57 0.74
C LYS A 94 -3.06 13.18 0.24
N TRP A 95 -2.49 12.18 0.87
CA TRP A 95 -2.84 10.76 0.71
C TRP A 95 -3.61 10.29 1.93
N ALA A 96 -4.86 9.89 1.75
CA ALA A 96 -5.68 9.34 2.81
C ALA A 96 -5.95 7.86 2.53
N MET A 97 -5.47 6.98 3.41
CA MET A 97 -5.77 5.56 3.34
C MET A 97 -7.25 5.36 3.66
N GLN A 98 -8.01 4.81 2.70
CA GLN A 98 -9.43 4.55 2.85
C GLN A 98 -9.68 3.14 3.36
N ASP A 99 -8.93 2.16 2.83
CA ASP A 99 -9.04 0.76 3.22
C ASP A 99 -7.74 0.01 2.95
N MET A 100 -7.52 -1.12 3.65
CA MET A 100 -6.42 -2.02 3.39
C MET A 100 -6.79 -3.48 3.68
N VAL A 101 -6.36 -4.37 2.81
CA VAL A 101 -6.37 -5.82 3.02
C VAL A 101 -4.94 -6.34 2.95
N ALA A 102 -4.64 -7.41 3.69
CA ALA A 102 -3.27 -7.90 3.79
C ALA A 102 -3.19 -9.41 3.95
N ASP A 103 -2.17 -9.98 3.38
CA ASP A 103 -1.62 -11.29 3.73
C ASP A 103 -0.21 -11.15 4.34
N GLU A 104 0.51 -12.27 4.52
CA GLU A 104 1.83 -12.29 5.13
C GLU A 104 2.94 -11.62 4.28
N ARG A 105 2.69 -11.36 2.99
CA ARG A 105 3.68 -10.81 2.04
C ARG A 105 3.25 -9.50 1.40
N CYS A 106 1.94 -9.23 1.36
CA CYS A 106 1.39 -8.11 0.61
C CYS A 106 0.35 -7.34 1.42
N VAL A 107 0.33 -6.02 1.25
CA VAL A 107 -0.77 -5.16 1.69
C VAL A 107 -1.30 -4.42 0.47
N ALA A 108 -2.55 -4.68 0.10
CA ALA A 108 -3.27 -3.88 -0.87
C ALA A 108 -3.93 -2.70 -0.15
N VAL A 109 -3.71 -1.48 -0.66
CA VAL A 109 -4.24 -0.25 -0.09
C VAL A 109 -5.05 0.52 -1.11
N TYR A 110 -6.23 0.96 -0.71
CA TYR A 110 -7.02 1.94 -1.43
C TYR A 110 -6.74 3.33 -0.84
N TRP A 111 -6.22 4.21 -1.67
CA TRP A 111 -5.92 5.61 -1.33
C TRP A 111 -6.90 6.57 -1.97
N LEU A 112 -7.22 7.65 -1.26
CA LEU A 112 -7.74 8.87 -1.84
C LEU A 112 -6.61 9.89 -1.84
N CYS A 113 -6.13 10.26 -3.03
CA CYS A 113 -5.13 11.31 -3.23
C CYS A 113 -5.84 12.60 -3.67
N THR A 114 -5.62 13.68 -2.93
CA THR A 114 -6.23 14.99 -3.22
C THR A 114 -5.18 16.08 -3.30
N GLY A 115 -5.43 17.15 -4.03
CA GLY A 115 -4.54 18.30 -4.12
C GLY A 115 -5.04 19.34 -5.12
N THR A 116 -4.30 20.45 -5.20
CA THR A 116 -4.53 21.55 -6.16
C THR A 116 -3.29 21.72 -7.04
N HIS A 117 -3.47 21.77 -8.38
CA HIS A 117 -2.39 21.91 -9.34
C HIS A 117 -1.90 23.37 -9.41
N GLU A 118 -0.96 23.71 -8.55
CA GLU A 118 -0.48 25.11 -8.37
C GLU A 118 0.83 25.42 -9.10
N HIS A 119 1.63 24.38 -9.41
CA HIS A 119 2.90 24.54 -10.14
C HIS A 119 3.01 23.49 -11.26
N ASP A 120 4.03 23.64 -12.10
CA ASP A 120 4.27 22.69 -13.20
C ASP A 120 4.35 21.25 -12.71
N PHE A 121 3.71 20.35 -13.45
CA PHE A 121 3.73 18.92 -13.21
C PHE A 121 4.03 18.15 -14.48
N VAL A 122 5.21 17.55 -14.56
CA VAL A 122 5.72 16.78 -15.72
C VAL A 122 5.55 17.52 -17.06
N GLY A 123 5.87 18.81 -17.10
CA GLY A 123 5.76 19.67 -18.27
C GLY A 123 4.37 20.22 -18.54
N ILE A 124 3.43 20.07 -17.62
CA ILE A 124 2.09 20.64 -17.67
C ILE A 124 2.05 21.86 -16.77
N ALA A 125 1.85 23.05 -17.36
CA ALA A 125 1.74 24.29 -16.60
C ALA A 125 0.57 24.25 -15.60
N ALA A 126 0.72 24.94 -14.47
CA ALA A 126 -0.29 25.04 -13.43
C ALA A 126 -1.67 25.38 -13.99
N THR A 127 -2.69 24.62 -13.63
CA THR A 127 -4.06 24.81 -14.07
C THR A 127 -4.99 25.35 -12.98
N GLY A 128 -4.54 25.38 -11.72
CA GLY A 128 -5.37 25.70 -10.56
C GLY A 128 -6.48 24.67 -10.27
N ARG A 129 -6.54 23.58 -11.03
CA ARG A 129 -7.58 22.55 -10.86
C ARG A 129 -7.33 21.75 -9.58
N LYS A 130 -8.39 21.49 -8.83
CA LYS A 130 -8.39 20.52 -7.72
C LYS A 130 -8.62 19.13 -8.26
N PHE A 131 -7.94 18.15 -7.68
CA PHE A 131 -8.18 16.76 -8.00
C PHE A 131 -8.52 15.93 -6.77
N SER A 132 -9.21 14.82 -7.02
CA SER A 132 -9.49 13.76 -6.07
C SER A 132 -9.36 12.45 -6.84
N ALA A 133 -8.22 11.79 -6.72
CA ALA A 133 -7.87 10.60 -7.45
C ALA A 133 -7.92 9.36 -6.53
N ARG A 134 -8.58 8.32 -7.01
CA ARG A 134 -8.56 6.99 -6.37
C ARG A 134 -7.36 6.23 -6.90
N VAL A 135 -6.54 5.73 -5.98
CA VAL A 135 -5.33 4.97 -6.31
C VAL A 135 -5.33 3.67 -5.53
N MET A 136 -5.01 2.58 -6.21
CA MET A 136 -4.83 1.29 -5.56
C MET A 136 -3.40 0.81 -5.75
N ASN A 137 -2.76 0.45 -4.64
CA ASN A 137 -1.40 -0.06 -4.64
C ASN A 137 -1.34 -1.41 -3.96
N PHE A 138 -0.47 -2.28 -4.48
CA PHE A 138 -0.03 -3.50 -3.85
C PHE A 138 1.40 -3.29 -3.34
N TYR A 139 1.57 -3.27 -2.02
CA TYR A 139 2.88 -3.15 -1.37
C TYR A 139 3.36 -4.53 -0.94
N TYR A 140 4.46 -4.99 -1.51
CA TYR A 140 5.09 -6.27 -1.18
C TYR A 140 6.15 -6.07 -0.12
N PHE A 141 6.17 -6.96 0.86
CA PHE A 141 7.07 -6.89 2.01
C PHE A 141 8.10 -8.01 1.97
N ASN A 142 9.34 -7.70 2.31
CA ASN A 142 10.37 -8.69 2.57
C ASN A 142 10.28 -9.27 3.98
N ASP A 143 11.11 -10.27 4.31
CA ASP A 143 11.10 -10.90 5.63
C ASP A 143 11.50 -9.95 6.78
N ALA A 144 12.27 -8.90 6.48
CA ALA A 144 12.59 -7.84 7.43
C ALA A 144 11.41 -6.89 7.71
N GLY A 145 10.28 -7.02 6.99
CA GLY A 145 9.10 -6.17 7.14
C GLY A 145 9.25 -4.80 6.47
N LYS A 146 10.13 -4.70 5.49
CA LYS A 146 10.28 -3.50 4.66
C LYS A 146 9.52 -3.65 3.35
N ILE A 147 9.02 -2.55 2.82
CA ILE A 147 8.40 -2.48 1.49
C ILE A 147 9.49 -2.76 0.45
N ALA A 148 9.36 -3.87 -0.28
CA ALA A 148 10.33 -4.33 -1.27
C ALA A 148 9.87 -4.07 -2.72
N ASN A 149 8.59 -3.80 -2.92
CA ASN A 149 8.02 -3.43 -4.23
C ASN A 149 6.68 -2.73 -4.02
N ASP A 150 6.32 -1.88 -4.99
CA ASP A 150 5.02 -1.19 -5.07
C ASP A 150 4.50 -1.29 -6.51
N VAL A 151 3.29 -1.77 -6.66
CA VAL A 151 2.58 -1.82 -7.94
C VAL A 151 1.31 -1.01 -7.82
N ALA A 152 1.24 0.10 -8.56
CA ALA A 152 0.08 0.99 -8.55
C ALA A 152 -0.78 0.80 -9.80
N ALA A 153 -2.11 0.82 -9.62
CA ALA A 153 -3.08 0.95 -10.70
C ALA A 153 -3.65 2.38 -10.74
N GLU A 154 -3.73 2.95 -11.94
CA GLU A 154 -4.30 4.28 -12.26
C GLU A 154 -3.66 5.49 -11.55
N GLY A 155 -2.74 5.32 -10.63
CA GLY A 155 -2.20 6.37 -9.77
C GLY A 155 -1.97 7.71 -10.47
N MET A 156 -0.88 7.83 -11.19
CA MET A 156 -0.49 9.08 -11.85
C MET A 156 -1.42 9.47 -13.00
N ILE A 157 -1.96 8.50 -13.77
CA ILE A 157 -2.85 8.78 -14.89
C ILE A 157 -4.18 9.41 -14.44
N ALA A 158 -4.68 9.03 -13.26
CA ALA A 158 -5.89 9.62 -12.69
C ALA A 158 -5.67 11.11 -12.36
N ILE A 159 -4.50 11.46 -11.85
CA ILE A 159 -4.12 12.86 -11.57
C ILE A 159 -3.99 13.63 -12.87
N LEU A 160 -3.26 13.11 -13.87
CA LEU A 160 -3.07 13.73 -15.18
C LEU A 160 -4.40 14.04 -15.87
N ARG A 161 -5.35 13.10 -15.83
CA ARG A 161 -6.71 13.34 -16.33
C ARG A 161 -7.43 14.44 -15.57
N ALA A 162 -7.35 14.44 -14.24
CA ALA A 162 -8.05 15.41 -13.41
C ALA A 162 -7.55 16.85 -13.61
N ILE A 163 -6.25 17.04 -13.87
CA ILE A 163 -5.67 18.36 -14.15
C ILE A 163 -5.81 18.78 -15.63
N GLY A 164 -6.41 17.93 -16.50
CA GLY A 164 -6.69 18.23 -17.91
C GLY A 164 -5.56 17.91 -18.88
N ALA A 165 -4.59 17.12 -18.50
CA ALA A 165 -3.48 16.71 -19.38
C ALA A 165 -3.94 15.83 -20.58
N CYS A 166 -5.10 15.20 -20.46
CA CYS A 166 -5.66 14.30 -21.46
C CYS A 166 -6.87 14.91 -22.23
N ASP A 167 -7.13 16.20 -22.06
CA ASP A 167 -8.28 16.90 -22.66
C ASP A 167 -8.01 17.32 -24.14
N LYS A 168 -6.97 16.75 -24.81
CA LYS A 168 -6.63 17.04 -26.22
C LYS A 168 -6.99 15.90 -27.11
#